data_f2fe710823054f4dcbac8067abd02f3e
#
_entry.id   f2fe710823054f4dcbac8067abd02f3e
#
_cell.length_a   1.000
_cell.length_b   1.000
_cell.length_c   1.000
_cell.angle_alpha   90.00
_cell.angle_beta   90.00
_cell.angle_gamma   90.00
#
_symmetry.space_group_name_H-M   'P 1'
#
loop_
_entity.id
_entity.type
_entity.pdbx_description
1 polymer ?
#
loop_
_entity_poly.entity_id
_entity_poly.type
_entity_poly.pdbx_seq_one_letter_code
_entity_poly.pdbx_strand_id
1 'polypeptide(L)'
;MKRLMSLLLMLCLLIPCLTAPALADTPKPIPTIDYDSIPEPREGLHHYLLLCSDQWTNKLVNTDGIVIVSLDTVTHRIMLTSIIRDALVERPDGVIGRINYIARNSGPEALCKVISQHLGIKIEKYILLNFQMVANIIDYLGGVDITVNSAEAAYLRRYPLDPGQTEPTMAQAGTYRFTGRAAVIYMRIRKAGGGGDFMRTQRARTLMSTLADQCRTFTYDQARDLVDVIMKYNLQTNMTLDDMIAAMEQALKLRTCVIEELRIPQDDAVHPISYAGMAVQEIDWVMSREDMSNFLSSGWLVIDDNDEDDPIDF
;
A
#
# COMPACT_ATOMS: atom_id res chain seq x y z
N MET A 1 -28.17 -63.04 -11.71
CA MET A 1 -28.40 -61.60 -11.87
C MET A 1 -27.93 -60.77 -10.64
N LYS A 2 -28.30 -61.08 -9.40
CA LYS A 2 -27.93 -60.33 -8.20
C LYS A 2 -26.38 -60.23 -7.96
N ARG A 3 -25.63 -61.29 -8.24
CA ARG A 3 -24.14 -61.31 -8.07
C ARG A 3 -23.41 -60.53 -9.15
N LEU A 4 -23.94 -60.43 -10.36
CA LEU A 4 -23.36 -59.63 -11.43
C LEU A 4 -23.55 -58.14 -11.20
N MET A 5 -24.71 -57.77 -10.65
CA MET A 5 -25.05 -56.40 -10.29
C MET A 5 -24.21 -55.89 -9.10
N SER A 6 -23.89 -56.78 -8.15
CA SER A 6 -22.99 -56.47 -7.02
C SER A 6 -21.56 -56.28 -7.47
N LEU A 7 -21.08 -57.03 -8.47
CA LEU A 7 -19.73 -56.85 -9.03
C LEU A 7 -19.59 -55.54 -9.84
N LEU A 8 -20.67 -55.17 -10.57
CA LEU A 8 -20.72 -53.91 -11.30
C LEU A 8 -20.74 -52.67 -10.36
N LEU A 9 -21.45 -52.77 -9.22
CA LEU A 9 -21.47 -51.73 -8.21
C LEU A 9 -20.14 -51.60 -7.51
N MET A 10 -19.40 -52.69 -7.29
CA MET A 10 -18.08 -52.67 -6.70
C MET A 10 -17.00 -52.13 -7.65
N LEU A 11 -17.17 -52.30 -8.97
CA LEU A 11 -16.28 -51.74 -10.00
C LEU A 11 -16.46 -50.23 -10.17
N CYS A 12 -17.69 -49.71 -9.96
CA CYS A 12 -17.93 -48.26 -9.96
C CYS A 12 -17.38 -47.55 -8.73
N LEU A 13 -17.16 -48.25 -7.61
CA LEU A 13 -16.53 -47.70 -6.40
C LEU A 13 -15.00 -47.74 -6.45
N LEU A 14 -14.40 -48.37 -7.45
CA LEU A 14 -12.97 -48.46 -7.69
C LEU A 14 -12.49 -47.52 -8.81
N ILE A 15 -13.38 -46.70 -9.37
CA ILE A 15 -12.91 -45.56 -10.20
C ILE A 15 -12.30 -44.57 -9.19
N PRO A 16 -10.97 -44.48 -9.07
CA PRO A 16 -10.39 -43.38 -8.33
C PRO A 16 -10.96 -42.14 -9.00
N CYS A 17 -11.56 -41.27 -8.21
CA CYS A 17 -11.84 -39.90 -8.62
C CYS A 17 -10.46 -39.32 -9.01
N LEU A 18 -10.07 -39.51 -10.26
CA LEU A 18 -9.02 -38.76 -10.89
C LEU A 18 -9.55 -37.33 -10.90
N THR A 19 -9.46 -36.66 -9.75
CA THR A 19 -9.39 -35.22 -9.73
C THR A 19 -8.16 -34.92 -10.55
N ALA A 20 -8.36 -34.58 -11.82
CA ALA A 20 -7.31 -33.96 -12.62
C ALA A 20 -6.74 -32.87 -11.71
N PRO A 21 -5.43 -32.84 -11.47
CA PRO A 21 -4.84 -31.70 -10.78
C PRO A 21 -5.36 -30.48 -11.54
N ALA A 22 -6.05 -29.57 -10.83
CA ALA A 22 -6.42 -28.31 -11.43
C ALA A 22 -5.14 -27.80 -12.10
N LEU A 23 -5.18 -27.65 -13.43
CA LEU A 23 -4.05 -27.13 -14.17
C LEU A 23 -3.74 -25.81 -13.48
N ALA A 24 -2.55 -25.70 -12.89
CA ALA A 24 -2.10 -24.47 -12.30
C ALA A 24 -2.16 -23.44 -13.43
N ASP A 25 -2.89 -22.35 -13.21
CA ASP A 25 -3.00 -21.30 -14.21
C ASP A 25 -1.57 -20.88 -14.60
N THR A 26 -1.29 -20.92 -15.90
CA THR A 26 -0.01 -20.41 -16.40
C THR A 26 -0.12 -18.90 -16.45
N PRO A 27 0.65 -18.15 -15.66
CA PRO A 27 0.55 -16.70 -15.66
C PRO A 27 0.90 -16.14 -17.03
N LYS A 28 0.22 -15.05 -17.41
CA LYS A 28 0.55 -14.29 -18.61
C LYS A 28 1.98 -13.75 -18.50
N PRO A 29 2.64 -13.42 -19.61
CA PRO A 29 3.92 -12.71 -19.59
C PRO A 29 3.79 -11.44 -18.75
N ILE A 30 4.77 -11.22 -17.86
CA ILE A 30 4.80 -10.06 -16.95
C ILE A 30 5.67 -8.99 -17.61
N PRO A 31 5.08 -7.96 -18.28
CA PRO A 31 5.85 -6.96 -19.00
C PRO A 31 6.54 -6.00 -18.03
N THR A 32 7.81 -5.73 -18.27
CA THR A 32 8.63 -4.76 -17.54
C THR A 32 9.30 -3.80 -18.53
N ILE A 33 9.68 -2.63 -18.01
CA ILE A 33 10.54 -1.67 -18.71
C ILE A 33 11.96 -1.87 -18.19
N ASP A 34 12.96 -1.72 -19.06
CA ASP A 34 14.35 -1.69 -18.59
C ASP A 34 14.55 -0.51 -17.63
N TYR A 35 15.08 -0.80 -16.43
CA TYR A 35 15.22 0.20 -15.37
C TYR A 35 16.06 1.42 -15.80
N ASP A 36 17.10 1.19 -16.58
CA ASP A 36 18.01 2.26 -17.02
C ASP A 36 17.38 3.14 -18.13
N SER A 37 16.30 2.65 -18.76
CA SER A 37 15.51 3.43 -19.73
C SER A 37 14.40 4.26 -19.12
N ILE A 38 14.12 4.09 -17.81
CA ILE A 38 13.09 4.87 -17.11
C ILE A 38 13.60 6.29 -16.91
N PRO A 39 12.87 7.31 -17.36
CA PRO A 39 13.31 8.70 -17.21
C PRO A 39 13.34 9.12 -15.75
N GLU A 40 14.24 10.03 -15.42
CA GLU A 40 14.21 10.71 -14.12
C GLU A 40 12.88 11.44 -13.94
N PRO A 41 12.37 11.55 -12.70
CA PRO A 41 11.21 12.36 -12.42
C PRO A 41 11.46 13.81 -12.88
N ARG A 42 10.42 14.46 -13.41
CA ARG A 42 10.50 15.87 -13.76
C ARG A 42 10.81 16.74 -12.55
N GLU A 43 11.30 17.94 -12.79
CA GLU A 43 11.59 18.90 -11.73
C GLU A 43 10.38 19.10 -10.81
N GLY A 44 10.62 19.11 -9.51
CA GLY A 44 9.61 19.28 -8.47
C GLY A 44 8.77 18.03 -8.17
N LEU A 45 8.90 16.93 -8.92
CA LEU A 45 8.24 15.66 -8.64
C LEU A 45 9.22 14.69 -7.99
N HIS A 46 8.86 14.16 -6.82
CA HIS A 46 9.67 13.21 -6.08
C HIS A 46 8.85 11.98 -5.68
N HIS A 47 9.44 10.79 -5.83
CA HIS A 47 8.80 9.52 -5.46
C HIS A 47 9.55 8.85 -4.30
N TYR A 48 8.80 8.48 -3.28
CA TYR A 48 9.30 7.73 -2.12
C TYR A 48 8.49 6.45 -1.96
N LEU A 49 9.15 5.31 -1.70
CA LEU A 49 8.46 4.06 -1.41
C LEU A 49 8.32 3.90 0.11
N LEU A 50 7.10 4.00 0.61
CA LEU A 50 6.76 3.70 1.99
C LEU A 50 6.35 2.23 2.11
N LEU A 51 7.10 1.48 2.89
CA LEU A 51 6.88 0.06 3.13
C LEU A 51 6.47 -0.17 4.58
N CYS A 52 5.52 -1.08 4.80
CA CYS A 52 5.14 -1.52 6.13
C CYS A 52 5.30 -3.03 6.26
N SER A 53 6.20 -3.45 7.14
CA SER A 53 6.37 -4.85 7.52
C SER A 53 5.23 -5.29 8.45
N ASP A 54 4.76 -6.53 8.30
CA ASP A 54 3.67 -7.11 9.09
C ASP A 54 4.09 -7.59 10.49
N GLN A 55 5.12 -6.95 11.08
CA GLN A 55 5.71 -7.33 12.38
C GLN A 55 5.74 -6.19 13.38
N TRP A 56 5.75 -6.56 14.67
CA TRP A 56 5.99 -5.64 15.78
C TRP A 56 7.47 -5.46 16.10
N THR A 57 8.34 -6.19 15.42
CA THR A 57 9.80 -6.18 15.61
C THR A 57 10.51 -5.74 14.33
N ASN A 58 11.81 -5.43 14.43
CA ASN A 58 12.64 -5.06 13.29
C ASN A 58 13.00 -6.23 12.36
N LYS A 59 12.45 -7.44 12.60
CA LYS A 59 12.66 -8.57 11.70
C LYS A 59 11.95 -8.29 10.39
N LEU A 60 12.70 -8.21 9.31
CA LEU A 60 12.15 -8.09 7.97
C LEU A 60 11.50 -9.41 7.56
N VAL A 61 10.22 -9.36 7.37
CA VAL A 61 9.38 -10.45 6.86
C VAL A 61 8.67 -9.97 5.60
N ASN A 62 7.39 -10.19 5.44
CA ASN A 62 6.67 -9.69 4.27
C ASN A 62 6.35 -8.20 4.43
N THR A 63 6.37 -7.47 3.32
CA THR A 63 5.87 -6.09 3.27
C THR A 63 4.39 -6.10 2.91
N ASP A 64 3.54 -5.92 3.90
CA ASP A 64 2.09 -5.96 3.72
C ASP A 64 1.51 -4.60 3.30
N GLY A 65 2.20 -3.50 3.59
CA GLY A 65 1.93 -2.17 3.08
C GLY A 65 2.99 -1.77 2.06
N ILE A 66 2.57 -1.41 0.86
CA ILE A 66 3.42 -0.92 -0.24
C ILE A 66 2.72 0.31 -0.80
N VAL A 67 3.27 1.50 -0.54
CA VAL A 67 2.67 2.77 -0.96
C VAL A 67 3.75 3.67 -1.55
N ILE A 68 3.52 4.17 -2.75
CA ILE A 68 4.33 5.22 -3.36
C ILE A 68 3.76 6.55 -2.89
N VAL A 69 4.59 7.36 -2.27
CA VAL A 69 4.30 8.75 -1.91
C VAL A 69 4.96 9.62 -2.96
N SER A 70 4.16 10.32 -3.76
CA SER A 70 4.64 11.24 -4.78
C SER A 70 4.33 12.67 -4.35
N LEU A 71 5.38 13.48 -4.20
CA LEU A 71 5.30 14.90 -3.85
C LEU A 71 5.58 15.72 -5.09
N ASP A 72 4.63 16.52 -5.53
CA ASP A 72 4.73 17.37 -6.68
C ASP A 72 4.61 18.83 -6.27
N THR A 73 5.75 19.52 -6.18
CA THR A 73 5.82 20.92 -5.76
C THR A 73 5.47 21.91 -6.87
N VAL A 74 5.41 21.47 -8.11
CA VAL A 74 5.03 22.30 -9.27
C VAL A 74 3.52 22.35 -9.44
N THR A 75 2.86 21.18 -9.43
CA THR A 75 1.39 21.12 -9.55
C THR A 75 0.68 21.15 -8.19
N HIS A 76 1.42 21.32 -7.09
CA HIS A 76 0.90 21.38 -5.72
C HIS A 76 0.03 20.16 -5.35
N ARG A 77 0.58 18.94 -5.52
CA ARG A 77 -0.14 17.69 -5.26
C ARG A 77 0.64 16.75 -4.35
N ILE A 78 -0.08 16.06 -3.47
CA ILE A 78 0.40 14.89 -2.73
C ILE A 78 -0.40 13.69 -3.23
N MET A 79 0.30 12.70 -3.78
CA MET A 79 -0.33 11.53 -4.39
C MET A 79 0.13 10.26 -3.68
N LEU A 80 -0.83 9.46 -3.22
CA LEU A 80 -0.59 8.18 -2.56
C LEU A 80 -1.02 7.04 -3.47
N THR A 81 -0.07 6.27 -3.99
CA THR A 81 -0.37 5.09 -4.81
C THR A 81 -0.08 3.81 -4.04
N SER A 82 -1.14 3.08 -3.68
CA SER A 82 -1.01 1.80 -2.98
C SER A 82 -0.94 0.63 -3.96
N ILE A 83 -0.02 -0.31 -3.72
CA ILE A 83 0.14 -1.53 -4.51
C ILE A 83 -0.32 -2.72 -3.70
N ILE A 84 -1.12 -3.60 -4.32
CA ILE A 84 -1.60 -4.82 -3.66
C ILE A 84 -0.43 -5.78 -3.41
N ARG A 85 -0.30 -6.27 -2.17
CA ARG A 85 0.84 -7.10 -1.74
C ARG A 85 0.93 -8.48 -2.41
N ASP A 86 -0.23 -9.02 -2.84
CA ASP A 86 -0.31 -10.35 -3.46
C ASP A 86 -0.16 -10.28 -5.00
N ALA A 87 0.26 -9.12 -5.54
CA ALA A 87 0.57 -8.93 -6.96
C ALA A 87 1.62 -9.93 -7.42
N LEU A 88 1.36 -10.59 -8.55
CA LEU A 88 2.27 -11.54 -9.17
C LEU A 88 3.30 -10.77 -10.01
N VAL A 89 4.56 -11.00 -9.71
CA VAL A 89 5.71 -10.39 -10.40
C VAL A 89 6.82 -11.40 -10.60
N GLU A 90 7.71 -11.15 -11.53
CA GLU A 90 9.01 -11.79 -11.57
C GLU A 90 9.95 -11.09 -10.59
N ARG A 91 10.49 -11.84 -9.64
CA ARG A 91 11.37 -11.31 -8.61
C ARG A 91 12.81 -11.27 -9.12
N PRO A 92 13.72 -10.53 -8.48
CA PRO A 92 15.13 -10.45 -8.87
C PRO A 92 15.87 -11.80 -8.88
N ASP A 93 15.36 -12.80 -8.16
CA ASP A 93 15.90 -14.17 -8.17
C ASP A 93 15.36 -15.02 -9.35
N GLY A 94 14.63 -14.43 -10.29
CA GLY A 94 14.02 -15.10 -11.45
C GLY A 94 12.78 -15.94 -11.11
N VAL A 95 12.32 -15.91 -9.86
CA VAL A 95 11.14 -16.67 -9.44
C VAL A 95 9.88 -15.81 -9.55
N ILE A 96 8.89 -16.32 -10.25
CA ILE A 96 7.57 -15.67 -10.29
C ILE A 96 6.86 -15.89 -8.94
N GLY A 97 6.38 -14.82 -8.32
CA GLY A 97 5.73 -14.89 -7.01
C GLY A 97 5.18 -13.55 -6.56
N ARG A 98 4.76 -13.49 -5.30
CA ARG A 98 4.18 -12.27 -4.74
C ARG A 98 5.21 -11.16 -4.57
N ILE A 99 4.83 -9.94 -4.89
CA ILE A 99 5.64 -8.73 -4.76
C ILE A 99 6.11 -8.49 -3.31
N ASN A 100 5.27 -8.81 -2.32
CA ASN A 100 5.57 -8.55 -0.91
C ASN A 100 6.71 -9.45 -0.34
N TYR A 101 7.21 -10.42 -1.11
CA TYR A 101 8.36 -11.24 -0.72
C TYR A 101 9.70 -10.62 -1.12
N ILE A 102 9.70 -9.63 -2.02
CA ILE A 102 10.93 -9.08 -2.60
C ILE A 102 11.79 -8.40 -1.53
N ALA A 103 11.22 -7.50 -0.72
CA ALA A 103 11.98 -6.78 0.30
C ALA A 103 12.69 -7.74 1.28
N ARG A 104 12.02 -8.84 1.67
CA ARG A 104 12.58 -9.87 2.54
C ARG A 104 13.70 -10.66 1.87
N ASN A 105 13.54 -11.00 0.59
CA ASN A 105 14.45 -11.95 -0.11
C ASN A 105 15.61 -11.23 -0.79
N SER A 106 15.40 -10.01 -1.28
CA SER A 106 16.33 -9.28 -2.14
C SER A 106 16.60 -7.84 -1.68
N GLY A 107 15.99 -7.42 -0.59
CA GLY A 107 16.12 -6.07 -0.04
C GLY A 107 15.06 -5.07 -0.54
N PRO A 108 14.85 -3.98 0.21
CA PRO A 108 13.88 -2.92 -0.16
C PRO A 108 14.25 -2.19 -1.45
N GLU A 109 15.54 -1.99 -1.73
CA GLU A 109 16.04 -1.38 -2.98
C GLU A 109 15.62 -2.20 -4.21
N ALA A 110 15.67 -3.53 -4.10
CA ALA A 110 15.22 -4.42 -5.16
C ALA A 110 13.71 -4.28 -5.41
N LEU A 111 12.93 -4.05 -4.35
CA LEU A 111 11.50 -3.78 -4.48
C LEU A 111 11.23 -2.43 -5.16
N CYS A 112 11.99 -1.37 -4.82
CA CYS A 112 11.93 -0.09 -5.54
C CYS A 112 12.17 -0.30 -7.04
N LYS A 113 13.22 -1.04 -7.41
CA LYS A 113 13.57 -1.32 -8.81
C LYS A 113 12.47 -2.09 -9.53
N VAL A 114 11.93 -3.15 -8.94
CA VAL A 114 10.84 -3.95 -9.54
C VAL A 114 9.59 -3.10 -9.76
N ILE A 115 9.17 -2.31 -8.77
CA ILE A 115 8.02 -1.40 -8.92
C ILE A 115 8.27 -0.38 -10.03
N SER A 116 9.47 0.20 -10.07
CA SER A 116 9.85 1.15 -11.12
C SER A 116 9.73 0.54 -12.51
N GLN A 117 10.22 -0.68 -12.70
CA GLN A 117 10.16 -1.40 -13.98
C GLN A 117 8.72 -1.73 -14.42
N HIS A 118 7.80 -1.99 -13.47
CA HIS A 118 6.42 -2.24 -13.79
C HIS A 118 5.64 -0.95 -14.11
N LEU A 119 5.88 0.11 -13.35
CA LEU A 119 5.09 1.36 -13.45
C LEU A 119 5.72 2.43 -14.35
N GLY A 120 6.98 2.27 -14.77
CA GLY A 120 7.67 3.24 -15.62
C GLY A 120 8.00 4.55 -14.92
N ILE A 121 8.12 4.54 -13.58
CA ILE A 121 8.51 5.68 -12.75
C ILE A 121 9.76 5.35 -11.96
N LYS A 122 10.67 6.30 -11.78
CA LYS A 122 11.91 6.06 -11.06
C LYS A 122 11.72 6.25 -9.56
N ILE A 123 11.89 5.18 -8.78
CA ILE A 123 11.81 5.19 -7.32
C ILE A 123 13.15 4.70 -6.78
N GLU A 124 13.86 5.56 -6.08
CA GLU A 124 15.18 5.23 -5.53
C GLU A 124 15.21 5.23 -4.01
N LYS A 125 14.32 6.01 -3.38
CA LYS A 125 14.29 6.20 -1.94
C LYS A 125 13.14 5.43 -1.31
N TYR A 126 13.43 4.77 -0.18
CA TYR A 126 12.40 4.05 0.57
C TYR A 126 12.47 4.34 2.07
N ILE A 127 11.35 4.11 2.73
CA ILE A 127 11.19 4.07 4.17
C ILE A 127 10.48 2.77 4.53
N LEU A 128 11.08 1.94 5.36
CA LEU A 128 10.48 0.70 5.85
C LEU A 128 10.10 0.84 7.33
N LEU A 129 8.81 0.79 7.60
CA LEU A 129 8.23 0.83 8.93
C LEU A 129 7.77 -0.56 9.36
N ASN A 130 7.76 -0.82 10.65
CA ASN A 130 7.04 -1.93 11.27
C ASN A 130 5.86 -1.40 12.09
N PHE A 131 5.00 -2.30 12.59
CA PHE A 131 3.82 -1.90 13.36
C PHE A 131 4.14 -1.12 14.64
N GLN A 132 5.27 -1.44 15.31
CA GLN A 132 5.68 -0.70 16.49
C GLN A 132 6.07 0.74 16.15
N MET A 133 6.80 0.95 15.05
CA MET A 133 7.16 2.29 14.58
C MET A 133 5.93 3.11 14.22
N VAL A 134 4.99 2.52 13.45
CA VAL A 134 3.72 3.16 13.11
C VAL A 134 2.96 3.55 14.38
N ALA A 135 2.85 2.64 15.35
CA ALA A 135 2.19 2.92 16.61
C ALA A 135 2.88 4.07 17.37
N ASN A 136 4.20 4.04 17.47
CA ASN A 136 4.98 5.07 18.18
C ASN A 136 4.84 6.45 17.52
N ILE A 137 4.83 6.52 16.18
CA ILE A 137 4.61 7.78 15.44
C ILE A 137 3.22 8.34 15.76
N ILE A 138 2.20 7.49 15.72
CA ILE A 138 0.81 7.91 16.03
C ILE A 138 0.71 8.38 17.48
N ASP A 139 1.32 7.67 18.43
CA ASP A 139 1.32 8.06 19.83
C ASP A 139 2.07 9.39 20.05
N TYR A 140 3.19 9.61 19.37
CA TYR A 140 3.92 10.89 19.38
C TYR A 140 3.04 12.05 18.87
N LEU A 141 2.22 11.80 17.83
CA LEU A 141 1.27 12.77 17.28
C LEU A 141 0.02 12.95 18.19
N GLY A 142 -0.04 12.27 19.33
CA GLY A 142 -1.16 12.33 20.29
C GLY A 142 -2.39 11.53 19.84
N GLY A 143 -2.20 10.54 18.95
CA GLY A 143 -3.26 9.69 18.41
C GLY A 143 -3.80 10.19 17.06
N VAL A 144 -4.78 9.49 16.50
CA VAL A 144 -5.40 9.80 15.21
C VAL A 144 -6.91 9.60 15.27
N ASP A 145 -7.68 10.49 14.66
CA ASP A 145 -9.14 10.40 14.60
C ASP A 145 -9.57 9.53 13.41
N ILE A 146 -10.21 8.40 13.69
CA ILE A 146 -10.67 7.44 12.68
C ILE A 146 -12.17 7.25 12.79
N THR A 147 -12.87 7.41 11.68
CA THR A 147 -14.29 7.06 11.57
C THR A 147 -14.41 5.59 11.17
N VAL A 148 -15.08 4.82 12.01
CA VAL A 148 -15.34 3.38 11.79
C VAL A 148 -16.81 3.14 11.49
N ASN A 149 -17.07 2.20 10.57
CA ASN A 149 -18.41 1.73 10.30
C ASN A 149 -18.85 0.63 11.31
N SER A 150 -20.12 0.20 11.24
CA SER A 150 -20.68 -0.78 12.18
C SER A 150 -19.96 -2.14 12.16
N ALA A 151 -19.49 -2.60 10.98
CA ALA A 151 -18.79 -3.87 10.85
C ALA A 151 -17.37 -3.78 11.44
N GLU A 152 -16.70 -2.65 11.25
CA GLU A 152 -15.38 -2.37 11.83
C GLU A 152 -15.45 -2.22 13.35
N ALA A 153 -16.43 -1.48 13.86
CA ALA A 153 -16.68 -1.35 15.29
C ALA A 153 -16.96 -2.71 15.94
N ALA A 154 -17.77 -3.58 15.29
CA ALA A 154 -18.04 -4.93 15.76
C ALA A 154 -16.79 -5.82 15.75
N TYR A 155 -15.87 -5.61 14.82
CA TYR A 155 -14.59 -6.33 14.77
C TYR A 155 -13.66 -5.84 15.89
N LEU A 156 -13.51 -4.54 16.07
CA LEU A 156 -12.61 -3.91 17.03
C LEU A 156 -12.99 -4.20 18.49
N ARG A 157 -14.27 -4.41 18.78
CA ARG A 157 -14.75 -4.86 20.12
C ARG A 157 -14.14 -6.17 20.60
N ARG A 158 -13.50 -6.94 19.73
CA ARG A 158 -12.85 -8.23 20.08
C ARG A 158 -11.45 -8.06 20.67
N TYR A 159 -10.91 -6.85 20.65
CA TYR A 159 -9.52 -6.58 21.02
C TYR A 159 -9.45 -5.50 22.10
N PRO A 160 -8.52 -5.66 23.05
CA PRO A 160 -8.11 -4.52 23.89
C PRO A 160 -7.37 -3.54 22.97
N LEU A 161 -7.94 -2.37 22.78
CA LEU A 161 -7.39 -1.35 21.88
C LEU A 161 -6.24 -0.58 22.54
N ASP A 162 -6.33 -0.37 23.85
CA ASP A 162 -5.31 0.33 24.63
C ASP A 162 -4.69 -0.55 25.71
N PRO A 163 -3.43 -0.30 26.09
CA PRO A 163 -2.79 -1.00 27.20
C PRO A 163 -3.58 -0.80 28.50
N GLY A 164 -3.86 -1.90 29.19
CA GLY A 164 -4.57 -1.87 30.48
C GLY A 164 -6.11 -1.87 30.38
N GLN A 165 -6.67 -1.82 29.18
CA GLN A 165 -8.11 -2.00 28.99
C GLN A 165 -8.49 -3.47 29.09
N THR A 166 -9.49 -3.77 29.91
CA THR A 166 -10.10 -5.12 30.03
C THR A 166 -11.42 -5.23 29.27
N GLU A 167 -12.09 -4.09 29.04
CA GLU A 167 -13.37 -4.03 28.36
C GLU A 167 -13.26 -3.34 27.00
N PRO A 168 -14.05 -3.76 25.99
CA PRO A 168 -14.07 -3.12 24.70
C PRO A 168 -14.70 -1.70 24.83
N THR A 169 -13.90 -0.69 24.47
CA THR A 169 -14.34 0.72 24.55
C THR A 169 -15.18 1.16 23.37
N MET A 170 -15.08 0.45 22.24
CA MET A 170 -15.79 0.78 21.02
C MET A 170 -17.17 0.12 20.98
N ALA A 171 -18.22 0.89 21.15
CA ALA A 171 -19.60 0.37 21.22
C ALA A 171 -20.27 0.27 19.85
N GLN A 172 -20.11 1.27 18.97
CA GLN A 172 -20.85 1.43 17.71
C GLN A 172 -20.01 2.15 16.64
N ALA A 173 -20.58 2.33 15.45
CA ALA A 173 -19.99 3.17 14.41
C ALA A 173 -19.87 4.62 14.91
N GLY A 174 -18.81 5.31 14.49
CA GLY A 174 -18.51 6.68 14.88
C GLY A 174 -17.05 7.04 14.69
N THR A 175 -16.70 8.26 15.07
CA THR A 175 -15.32 8.76 15.06
C THR A 175 -14.71 8.61 16.44
N TYR A 176 -13.53 8.01 16.51
CA TYR A 176 -12.81 7.74 17.74
C TYR A 176 -11.37 8.20 17.64
N ARG A 177 -10.81 8.73 18.73
CA ARG A 177 -9.39 9.01 18.87
C ARG A 177 -8.66 7.69 19.12
N PHE A 178 -7.89 7.20 18.15
CA PHE A 178 -7.13 5.98 18.26
C PHE A 178 -5.71 6.26 18.74
N THR A 179 -5.24 5.47 19.69
CA THR A 179 -3.82 5.34 19.99
C THR A 179 -3.11 4.60 18.87
N GLY A 180 -1.78 4.63 18.85
CA GLY A 180 -1.01 3.93 17.83
C GLY A 180 -1.32 2.43 17.76
N ARG A 181 -1.49 1.77 18.93
CA ARG A 181 -1.90 0.37 18.98
C ARG A 181 -3.28 0.14 18.34
N ALA A 182 -4.25 0.94 18.70
CA ALA A 182 -5.61 0.84 18.16
C ALA A 182 -5.64 1.08 16.65
N ALA A 183 -4.89 2.08 16.16
CA ALA A 183 -4.78 2.39 14.75
C ALA A 183 -4.14 1.24 13.95
N VAL A 184 -3.09 0.60 14.47
CA VAL A 184 -2.49 -0.58 13.84
C VAL A 184 -3.46 -1.75 13.80
N ILE A 185 -4.27 -1.99 14.86
CA ILE A 185 -5.29 -3.04 14.85
C ILE A 185 -6.36 -2.73 13.78
N TYR A 186 -6.81 -1.48 13.68
CA TYR A 186 -7.75 -1.03 12.64
C TYR A 186 -7.21 -1.27 11.23
N MET A 187 -5.99 -0.83 10.96
CA MET A 187 -5.34 -0.99 9.66
C MET A 187 -5.25 -2.48 9.23
N ARG A 188 -5.17 -3.42 10.19
CA ARG A 188 -5.04 -4.86 9.94
C ARG A 188 -6.37 -5.60 9.75
N ILE A 189 -7.51 -4.95 9.86
CA ILE A 189 -8.83 -5.58 9.69
C ILE A 189 -8.96 -6.17 8.28
N ARG A 190 -9.26 -7.48 8.19
CA ARG A 190 -9.51 -8.18 6.91
C ARG A 190 -10.94 -8.68 6.75
N LYS A 191 -11.63 -8.97 7.86
CA LYS A 191 -12.91 -9.70 7.85
C LYS A 191 -14.15 -8.85 8.16
N ALA A 192 -13.99 -7.54 8.32
CA ALA A 192 -15.11 -6.66 8.58
C ALA A 192 -15.57 -5.99 7.27
N GLY A 193 -16.83 -6.16 6.91
CA GLY A 193 -17.46 -5.47 5.77
C GLY A 193 -17.15 -6.03 4.37
N GLY A 194 -16.53 -7.21 4.26
CA GLY A 194 -16.15 -7.79 2.95
C GLY A 194 -14.86 -7.19 2.37
N GLY A 195 -14.56 -7.49 1.10
CA GLY A 195 -13.45 -6.88 0.35
C GLY A 195 -12.02 -7.30 0.75
N GLY A 196 -11.84 -8.11 1.78
CA GLY A 196 -10.56 -8.76 2.13
C GLY A 196 -9.35 -7.84 2.17
N ASP A 197 -8.37 -8.12 1.33
CA ASP A 197 -7.11 -7.41 1.26
C ASP A 197 -7.22 -5.99 0.66
N PHE A 198 -8.15 -5.77 -0.25
CA PHE A 198 -8.45 -4.44 -0.81
C PHE A 198 -8.91 -3.46 0.28
N MET A 199 -9.83 -3.91 1.15
CA MET A 199 -10.29 -3.07 2.26
C MET A 199 -9.20 -2.80 3.30
N ARG A 200 -8.26 -3.74 3.49
CA ARG A 200 -7.08 -3.49 4.32
C ARG A 200 -6.19 -2.40 3.74
N THR A 201 -5.94 -2.45 2.44
CA THR A 201 -5.16 -1.42 1.73
C THR A 201 -5.86 -0.06 1.80
N GLN A 202 -7.20 -0.03 1.67
CA GLN A 202 -7.97 1.20 1.84
C GLN A 202 -7.83 1.78 3.25
N ARG A 203 -7.92 0.94 4.32
CA ARG A 203 -7.74 1.42 5.70
C ARG A 203 -6.34 1.98 5.95
N ALA A 204 -5.32 1.39 5.35
CA ALA A 204 -3.97 1.92 5.42
C ALA A 204 -3.87 3.31 4.77
N ARG A 205 -4.47 3.51 3.58
CA ARG A 205 -4.53 4.84 2.96
C ARG A 205 -5.30 5.85 3.82
N THR A 206 -6.50 5.48 4.30
CA THR A 206 -7.29 6.33 5.20
C THR A 206 -6.47 6.78 6.41
N LEU A 207 -5.76 5.86 7.04
CA LEU A 207 -4.87 6.20 8.17
C LEU A 207 -3.78 7.18 7.75
N MET A 208 -3.11 6.93 6.62
CA MET A 208 -2.05 7.80 6.12
C MET A 208 -2.56 9.20 5.76
N SER A 209 -3.69 9.29 5.04
CA SER A 209 -4.31 10.57 4.70
C SER A 209 -4.69 11.37 5.95
N THR A 210 -5.29 10.69 6.95
CA THR A 210 -5.67 11.35 8.21
C THR A 210 -4.44 11.85 8.98
N LEU A 211 -3.35 11.07 9.03
CA LEU A 211 -2.09 11.49 9.64
C LEU A 211 -1.46 12.67 8.89
N ALA A 212 -1.46 12.62 7.56
CA ALA A 212 -0.94 13.70 6.75
C ALA A 212 -1.75 14.99 6.96
N ASP A 213 -3.08 14.89 7.03
CA ASP A 213 -3.95 16.04 7.35
C ASP A 213 -3.65 16.62 8.73
N GLN A 214 -3.38 15.78 9.72
CA GLN A 214 -2.99 16.23 11.06
C GLN A 214 -1.66 16.99 11.05
N CYS A 215 -0.72 16.59 10.20
CA CYS A 215 0.59 17.26 10.06
C CYS A 215 0.52 18.57 9.25
N ARG A 216 -0.60 18.92 8.62
CA ARG A 216 -0.75 20.15 7.82
C ARG A 216 -0.51 21.44 8.61
N THR A 217 -0.78 21.43 9.90
CA THR A 217 -0.61 22.58 10.79
C THR A 217 0.77 22.67 11.41
N PHE A 218 1.67 21.73 11.11
CA PHE A 218 3.00 21.68 11.71
C PHE A 218 3.83 22.90 11.30
N THR A 219 4.53 23.46 12.28
CA THR A 219 5.65 24.37 12.04
C THR A 219 6.85 23.56 11.54
N TYR A 220 7.85 24.27 11.03
CA TYR A 220 9.12 23.64 10.64
C TYR A 220 9.75 22.85 11.81
N ASP A 221 9.79 23.45 13.01
CA ASP A 221 10.36 22.80 14.20
C ASP A 221 9.62 21.52 14.58
N GLN A 222 8.29 21.54 14.58
CA GLN A 222 7.47 20.34 14.85
C GLN A 222 7.69 19.23 13.82
N ALA A 223 7.79 19.59 12.54
CA ALA A 223 8.07 18.64 11.48
C ALA A 223 9.50 18.07 11.62
N ARG A 224 10.47 18.90 11.97
CA ARG A 224 11.85 18.50 12.22
C ARG A 224 11.94 17.54 13.44
N ASP A 225 11.24 17.84 14.53
CA ASP A 225 11.19 17.00 15.71
C ASP A 225 10.58 15.62 15.36
N LEU A 226 9.57 15.58 14.49
CA LEU A 226 8.99 14.32 14.00
C LEU A 226 10.03 13.50 13.22
N VAL A 227 10.81 14.11 12.34
CA VAL A 227 11.92 13.43 11.63
C VAL A 227 12.92 12.85 12.63
N ASP A 228 13.33 13.62 13.63
CA ASP A 228 14.26 13.16 14.67
C ASP A 228 13.69 12.00 15.49
N VAL A 229 12.39 12.01 15.77
CA VAL A 229 11.69 10.91 16.45
C VAL A 229 11.67 9.65 15.59
N ILE A 230 11.32 9.77 14.31
CA ILE A 230 11.29 8.66 13.34
C ILE A 230 12.69 8.02 13.24
N MET A 231 13.73 8.84 13.13
CA MET A 231 15.13 8.36 13.03
C MET A 231 15.59 7.59 14.27
N LYS A 232 15.07 7.93 15.47
CA LYS A 232 15.39 7.21 16.71
C LYS A 232 14.84 5.78 16.78
N TYR A 233 13.86 5.43 15.96
CA TYR A 233 13.23 4.09 15.97
C TYR A 233 13.96 3.04 15.13
N ASN A 234 15.27 3.20 14.84
CA ASN A 234 16.03 2.29 13.95
C ASN A 234 15.34 2.07 12.61
N LEU A 235 14.97 3.17 11.98
CA LEU A 235 14.34 3.20 10.68
C LEU A 235 15.22 2.47 9.65
N GLN A 236 14.63 1.55 8.90
CA GLN A 236 15.30 0.97 7.73
C GLN A 236 14.99 1.84 6.51
N THR A 237 16.01 2.54 6.02
CA THR A 237 15.89 3.44 4.88
C THR A 237 17.27 3.59 4.21
N ASN A 238 17.30 3.91 2.93
CA ASN A 238 18.49 4.38 2.23
C ASN A 238 18.56 5.92 2.15
N MET A 239 17.64 6.63 2.83
CA MET A 239 17.67 8.08 2.91
C MET A 239 18.67 8.54 3.97
N THR A 240 19.46 9.55 3.65
CA THR A 240 20.25 10.28 4.63
C THR A 240 19.37 11.22 5.46
N LEU A 241 19.90 11.80 6.54
CA LEU A 241 19.18 12.82 7.29
C LEU A 241 18.85 14.05 6.40
N ASP A 242 19.74 14.42 5.50
CA ASP A 242 19.51 15.52 4.56
C ASP A 242 18.40 15.20 3.56
N ASP A 243 18.33 13.95 3.06
CA ASP A 243 17.21 13.47 2.23
C ASP A 243 15.87 13.55 2.99
N MET A 244 15.85 13.16 4.26
CA MET A 244 14.65 13.20 5.11
C MET A 244 14.20 14.65 5.36
N ILE A 245 15.13 15.55 5.62
CA ILE A 245 14.84 16.97 5.80
C ILE A 245 14.31 17.57 4.48
N ALA A 246 14.94 17.27 3.35
CA ALA A 246 14.48 17.75 2.05
C ALA A 246 13.05 17.25 1.73
N ALA A 247 12.74 15.96 2.00
CA ALA A 247 11.41 15.42 1.83
C ALA A 247 10.38 16.09 2.76
N MET A 248 10.76 16.37 4.01
CA MET A 248 9.94 17.12 4.98
C MET A 248 9.64 18.53 4.48
N GLU A 249 10.65 19.25 3.98
CA GLU A 249 10.48 20.61 3.44
C GLU A 249 9.55 20.65 2.23
N GLN A 250 9.63 19.65 1.35
CA GLN A 250 8.69 19.49 0.23
C GLN A 250 7.27 19.23 0.74
N ALA A 251 7.10 18.34 1.71
CA ALA A 251 5.80 18.06 2.31
C ALA A 251 5.19 19.31 2.98
N LEU A 252 6.02 20.12 3.66
CA LEU A 252 5.57 21.39 4.26
C LEU A 252 5.11 22.43 3.21
N LYS A 253 5.75 22.49 2.05
CA LYS A 253 5.29 23.33 0.92
C LYS A 253 3.93 22.89 0.40
N LEU A 254 3.63 21.61 0.49
CA LEU A 254 2.39 20.98 0.02
C LEU A 254 1.32 20.82 1.11
N ARG A 255 1.50 21.39 2.29
CA ARG A 255 0.58 21.21 3.44
C ARG A 255 -0.87 21.65 3.19
N THR A 256 -1.12 22.53 2.22
CA THR A 256 -2.46 23.00 1.84
C THR A 256 -3.08 22.20 0.69
N CYS A 257 -2.33 21.29 0.08
CA CYS A 257 -2.78 20.50 -1.06
C CYS A 257 -3.77 19.42 -0.65
N VAL A 258 -4.61 19.01 -1.58
CA VAL A 258 -5.44 17.82 -1.44
C VAL A 258 -4.54 16.59 -1.58
N ILE A 259 -4.81 15.57 -0.78
CA ILE A 259 -4.17 14.25 -0.92
C ILE A 259 -5.01 13.44 -1.88
N GLU A 260 -4.40 13.04 -2.98
CA GLU A 260 -5.03 12.19 -3.99
C GLU A 260 -4.58 10.75 -3.82
N GLU A 261 -5.47 9.81 -4.12
CA GLU A 261 -5.22 8.39 -3.90
C GLU A 261 -5.44 7.57 -5.16
N LEU A 262 -4.50 6.67 -5.45
CA LEU A 262 -4.61 5.65 -6.48
C LEU A 262 -4.37 4.27 -5.87
N ARG A 263 -5.09 3.26 -6.33
CA ARG A 263 -4.80 1.86 -6.03
C ARG A 263 -4.30 1.16 -7.30
N ILE A 264 -3.23 0.43 -7.21
CA ILE A 264 -2.73 -0.44 -8.28
C ILE A 264 -2.81 -1.90 -7.81
N PRO A 265 -3.47 -2.75 -8.62
CA PRO A 265 -4.23 -2.46 -9.84
C PRO A 265 -5.62 -1.88 -9.57
N GLN A 266 -6.26 -1.29 -10.60
CA GLN A 266 -7.69 -1.05 -10.60
C GLN A 266 -8.47 -2.36 -10.76
N ASP A 267 -9.80 -2.34 -10.60
CA ASP A 267 -10.62 -3.57 -10.58
C ASP A 267 -10.63 -4.32 -11.92
N ASP A 268 -10.47 -3.62 -13.02
CA ASP A 268 -10.42 -4.14 -14.39
C ASP A 268 -9.03 -4.66 -14.80
N ALA A 269 -7.99 -4.29 -14.05
CA ALA A 269 -6.60 -4.68 -14.29
C ALA A 269 -6.12 -5.84 -13.38
N VAL A 270 -7.03 -6.54 -12.66
CA VAL A 270 -6.66 -7.59 -11.71
C VAL A 270 -7.46 -8.88 -11.91
N HIS A 271 -6.75 -10.01 -11.89
CA HIS A 271 -7.36 -11.34 -11.96
C HIS A 271 -6.82 -12.24 -10.84
N PRO A 272 -7.68 -12.72 -9.92
CA PRO A 272 -7.25 -13.67 -8.90
C PRO A 272 -6.98 -15.04 -9.53
N ILE A 273 -5.78 -15.57 -9.31
CA ILE A 273 -5.37 -16.90 -9.80
C ILE A 273 -4.73 -17.72 -8.68
N SER A 274 -4.61 -19.03 -8.91
CA SER A 274 -3.82 -19.93 -8.08
C SER A 274 -2.52 -20.27 -8.81
N TYR A 275 -1.37 -19.79 -8.30
CA TYR A 275 -0.07 -20.04 -8.88
C TYR A 275 0.88 -20.66 -7.86
N ALA A 276 1.51 -21.80 -8.20
CA ALA A 276 2.41 -22.54 -7.33
C ALA A 276 1.85 -22.79 -5.91
N GLY A 277 0.53 -23.08 -5.81
CA GLY A 277 -0.17 -23.30 -4.54
C GLY A 277 -0.46 -22.04 -3.72
N MET A 278 -0.22 -20.85 -4.28
CA MET A 278 -0.51 -19.56 -3.66
C MET A 278 -1.70 -18.88 -4.34
N ALA A 279 -2.60 -18.29 -3.54
CA ALA A 279 -3.58 -17.34 -4.07
C ALA A 279 -2.86 -16.02 -4.37
N VAL A 280 -2.79 -15.63 -5.62
CA VAL A 280 -2.09 -14.42 -6.09
C VAL A 280 -3.00 -13.58 -6.98
N GLN A 281 -2.60 -12.36 -7.24
CA GLN A 281 -3.27 -11.46 -8.17
C GLN A 281 -2.41 -11.30 -9.41
N GLU A 282 -2.89 -11.83 -10.54
CA GLU A 282 -2.32 -11.52 -11.85
C GLU A 282 -2.75 -10.11 -12.23
N ILE A 283 -1.78 -9.28 -12.60
CA ILE A 283 -1.97 -7.85 -12.86
C ILE A 283 -1.73 -7.54 -14.33
N ASP A 284 -2.61 -6.76 -14.92
CA ASP A 284 -2.30 -6.07 -16.17
C ASP A 284 -1.40 -4.86 -15.87
N TRP A 285 -0.08 -5.10 -15.95
CA TRP A 285 0.91 -4.08 -15.69
C TRP A 285 0.98 -2.99 -16.76
N VAL A 286 0.49 -3.26 -17.98
CA VAL A 286 0.41 -2.25 -19.03
C VAL A 286 -0.68 -1.24 -18.69
N MET A 287 -1.88 -1.72 -18.37
CA MET A 287 -2.97 -0.88 -17.86
C MET A 287 -2.58 -0.12 -16.58
N SER A 288 -2.00 -0.82 -15.61
CA SER A 288 -1.57 -0.20 -14.35
C SER A 288 -0.52 0.89 -14.52
N ARG A 289 0.35 0.77 -15.52
CA ARG A 289 1.31 1.80 -15.90
C ARG A 289 0.63 3.01 -16.54
N GLU A 290 -0.37 2.78 -17.38
CA GLU A 290 -1.18 3.84 -17.97
C GLU A 290 -1.96 4.59 -16.89
N ASP A 291 -2.60 3.88 -15.95
CA ASP A 291 -3.28 4.47 -14.79
C ASP A 291 -2.32 5.36 -13.99
N MET A 292 -1.11 4.87 -13.70
CA MET A 292 -0.10 5.64 -12.97
C MET A 292 0.34 6.88 -13.75
N SER A 293 0.58 6.76 -15.05
CA SER A 293 0.95 7.88 -15.92
C SER A 293 -0.14 8.95 -15.97
N ASN A 294 -1.40 8.54 -16.15
CA ASN A 294 -2.54 9.43 -16.15
C ASN A 294 -2.72 10.13 -14.80
N PHE A 295 -2.54 9.39 -13.69
CA PHE A 295 -2.63 9.93 -12.35
C PHE A 295 -1.57 10.99 -12.08
N LEU A 296 -0.33 10.77 -12.52
CA LEU A 296 0.76 11.74 -12.35
C LEU A 296 0.59 12.97 -13.24
N SER A 297 -0.01 12.83 -14.43
CA SER A 297 -0.17 13.90 -15.41
C SER A 297 -1.48 14.68 -15.27
N SER A 298 -2.47 14.20 -14.52
CA SER A 298 -3.81 14.81 -14.42
C SER A 298 -3.84 16.25 -13.92
N GLY A 299 -2.78 16.73 -13.27
CA GLY A 299 -2.65 18.13 -12.83
C GLY A 299 -2.15 19.12 -13.90
N TRP A 300 -1.75 18.63 -15.09
CA TRP A 300 -1.17 19.47 -16.16
C TRP A 300 -2.23 19.97 -17.16
N LEU A 301 -3.45 19.47 -17.11
CA LEU A 301 -4.48 19.76 -18.13
C LEU A 301 -5.31 21.03 -17.84
N VAL A 302 -4.93 21.88 -16.90
CA VAL A 302 -5.72 23.06 -16.49
C VAL A 302 -4.92 24.37 -16.53
N ILE A 303 -3.84 24.46 -17.29
CA ILE A 303 -3.36 25.76 -17.75
C ILE A 303 -3.61 25.79 -19.26
N ASP A 304 -4.84 26.08 -19.63
CA ASP A 304 -5.17 26.54 -20.96
C ASP A 304 -4.62 27.99 -21.06
N ASP A 305 -3.51 28.16 -21.78
CA ASP A 305 -2.88 29.46 -22.04
C ASP A 305 -3.77 30.41 -22.89
N ASN A 306 -5.08 30.18 -22.93
CA ASN A 306 -6.06 30.93 -23.71
C ASN A 306 -6.92 31.92 -22.90
N ASP A 307 -6.66 32.11 -21.60
CA ASP A 307 -7.29 33.19 -20.81
C ASP A 307 -6.37 34.43 -20.70
N GLU A 308 -5.66 34.79 -21.76
CA GLU A 308 -5.31 36.19 -22.02
C GLU A 308 -6.53 36.84 -22.67
N ASP A 309 -7.29 37.58 -21.88
CA ASP A 309 -8.13 38.74 -22.20
C ASP A 309 -9.45 38.75 -21.41
N ASP A 310 -9.35 39.02 -20.11
CA ASP A 310 -10.40 39.80 -19.44
C ASP A 310 -9.76 40.77 -18.43
N PRO A 311 -9.80 42.08 -18.69
CA PRO A 311 -9.29 43.07 -17.73
C PRO A 311 -10.24 43.11 -16.54
N ILE A 312 -9.70 42.77 -15.36
CA ILE A 312 -10.41 43.00 -14.10
C ILE A 312 -10.52 44.50 -13.90
N ASP A 313 -11.72 45.04 -14.13
CA ASP A 313 -12.09 46.40 -13.69
C ASP A 313 -12.17 46.45 -12.16
N PHE A 314 -11.44 47.42 -11.59
CA PHE A 314 -11.38 47.73 -10.17
C PHE A 314 -12.64 48.37 -9.61
#